data_c63a1f0838021ac124e48e0acab1ec07
#
_entry.id   c63a1f0838021ac124e48e0acab1ec07
#
_cell.length_a   1.000
_cell.length_b   1.000
_cell.length_c   1.000
_cell.angle_alpha   90.00
_cell.angle_beta   90.00
_cell.angle_gamma   90.00
#
_symmetry.space_group_name_H-M   'P 1'
#
loop_
_entity.id
_entity.type
_entity.pdbx_description
1 polymer ?
#
loop_
_entity_poly.entity_id
_entity_poly.type
_entity_poly.pdbx_seq_one_letter_code
_entity_poly.pdbx_strand_id
1 'polypeptide(L)'
;LCDRYGVLLVFDEVATGFGRTGNRFVADLVLPDILVLGKALTGGYIGHAVTVANQKVYDGFYDDDPDKALMHGPTFMGNALACSAALKSIELFEQGDYISRIRKIEAVTRRELYGFTDPRIKEIRIMGGCVCMEVYDPAVLKGYQQFAYERGVFSRPFLNYLYAMVPYIITEEELVQVLASMKAWFCR
;
A
#
# COMPACT_ATOMS: atom_id res chain seq x y z
N LEU A 1 18.01 -7.56 13.16
CA LEU A 1 19.16 -7.46 12.25
C LEU A 1 19.70 -6.04 12.26
N CYS A 2 18.85 -5.02 12.05
CA CYS A 2 19.23 -3.60 12.03
C CYS A 2 19.96 -3.21 13.33
N ASP A 3 19.41 -3.55 14.49
CA ASP A 3 20.03 -3.27 15.80
C ASP A 3 21.42 -3.91 15.93
N ARG A 4 21.57 -5.14 15.46
CA ARG A 4 22.85 -5.86 15.49
C ARG A 4 23.96 -5.15 14.70
N TYR A 5 23.59 -4.48 13.62
CA TYR A 5 24.55 -3.78 12.76
C TYR A 5 24.54 -2.26 12.92
N GLY A 6 23.78 -1.72 13.88
CA GLY A 6 23.69 -0.29 14.12
C GLY A 6 23.06 0.49 12.94
N VAL A 7 22.22 -0.17 12.14
CA VAL A 7 21.54 0.43 10.97
C VAL A 7 20.13 0.86 11.36
N LEU A 8 19.70 2.05 10.91
CA LEU A 8 18.33 2.52 11.09
C LEU A 8 17.36 1.73 10.21
N LEU A 9 16.25 1.32 10.80
CA LEU A 9 15.14 0.68 10.08
C LEU A 9 14.13 1.73 9.65
N VAL A 10 13.92 1.86 8.34
CA VAL A 10 12.93 2.79 7.76
C VAL A 10 11.80 2.00 7.13
N PHE A 11 10.56 2.28 7.53
CA PHE A 11 9.36 1.76 6.85
C PHE A 11 8.72 2.87 6.01
N ASP A 12 8.72 2.68 4.70
CA ASP A 12 7.90 3.47 3.79
C ASP A 12 6.51 2.84 3.69
N GLU A 13 5.59 3.36 4.50
CA GLU A 13 4.19 2.92 4.49
C GLU A 13 3.26 3.86 3.72
N VAL A 14 3.80 4.65 2.81
CA VAL A 14 3.00 5.53 1.95
C VAL A 14 1.95 4.73 1.15
N ALA A 15 2.26 3.49 0.75
CA ALA A 15 1.35 2.62 0.01
C ALA A 15 0.80 1.45 0.85
N THR A 16 1.48 1.06 1.91
CA THR A 16 1.16 -0.15 2.71
C THR A 16 0.39 0.15 3.99
N GLY A 17 0.46 1.38 4.48
CA GLY A 17 -0.25 1.81 5.67
C GLY A 17 -1.77 1.86 5.51
N PHE A 18 -2.44 2.18 6.60
CA PHE A 18 -3.89 2.32 6.68
C PHE A 18 -4.65 1.06 6.22
N GLY A 19 -4.16 -0.11 6.61
CA GLY A 19 -4.87 -1.37 6.40
C GLY A 19 -4.51 -2.11 5.13
N ARG A 20 -3.78 -1.54 4.18
CA ARG A 20 -3.54 -2.12 2.85
C ARG A 20 -3.05 -3.57 2.89
N THR A 21 -2.20 -3.91 3.87
CA THR A 21 -1.61 -5.24 4.05
C THR A 21 -2.41 -6.17 4.97
N GLY A 22 -3.57 -5.73 5.49
CA GLY A 22 -4.40 -6.49 6.43
C GLY A 22 -4.20 -6.12 7.90
N ASN A 23 -3.13 -5.39 8.24
CA ASN A 23 -2.90 -4.75 9.53
C ASN A 23 -3.08 -3.23 9.37
N ARG A 24 -3.24 -2.49 10.47
CA ARG A 24 -3.32 -1.02 10.39
C ARG A 24 -2.06 -0.46 9.71
N PHE A 25 -0.90 -0.88 10.23
CA PHE A 25 0.42 -0.58 9.70
C PHE A 25 1.30 -1.83 9.78
N VAL A 26 2.30 -1.94 8.92
CA VAL A 26 3.35 -2.97 9.06
C VAL A 26 4.17 -2.70 10.33
N ALA A 27 4.27 -1.44 10.73
CA ALA A 27 4.88 -1.00 11.99
C ALA A 27 4.24 -1.62 13.25
N ASP A 28 2.99 -2.11 13.17
CA ASP A 28 2.35 -2.86 14.28
C ASP A 28 3.04 -4.20 14.56
N LEU A 29 3.76 -4.76 13.57
CA LEU A 29 4.46 -6.04 13.69
C LEU A 29 5.92 -5.86 14.14
N VAL A 30 6.58 -4.82 13.63
CA VAL A 30 7.98 -4.49 13.94
C VAL A 30 8.11 -2.97 13.95
N LEU A 31 8.51 -2.42 15.09
CA LEU A 31 8.65 -0.98 15.25
C LEU A 31 9.90 -0.48 14.50
N PRO A 32 9.75 0.40 13.48
CA PRO A 32 10.89 1.00 12.80
C PRO A 32 11.48 2.19 13.58
N ASP A 33 12.68 2.60 13.21
CA ASP A 33 13.26 3.86 13.69
C ASP A 33 12.60 5.08 13.02
N ILE A 34 12.23 4.92 11.73
CA ILE A 34 11.57 5.96 10.94
C ILE A 34 10.38 5.33 10.19
N LEU A 35 9.22 5.99 10.26
CA LEU A 35 8.00 5.61 9.56
C LEU A 35 7.56 6.75 8.64
N VAL A 36 7.37 6.45 7.36
CA VAL A 36 6.87 7.42 6.37
C VAL A 36 5.43 7.08 5.99
N LEU A 37 4.53 8.06 6.12
CA LEU A 37 3.11 7.94 5.81
C LEU A 37 2.70 8.97 4.74
N GLY A 38 1.71 8.62 3.92
CA GLY A 38 1.14 9.49 2.89
C GLY A 38 -0.13 8.90 2.29
N LYS A 39 -0.51 9.32 1.11
CA LYS A 39 -1.70 8.83 0.38
C LYS A 39 -2.96 8.76 1.24
N ALA A 40 -3.28 7.60 1.82
CA ALA A 40 -4.45 7.40 2.67
C ALA A 40 -4.44 8.28 3.93
N LEU A 41 -3.30 8.83 4.32
CA LEU A 41 -3.16 9.75 5.45
C LEU A 41 -4.20 10.89 5.40
N THR A 42 -4.53 11.40 4.23
CA THR A 42 -5.52 12.47 4.04
C THR A 42 -6.79 11.99 3.34
N GLY A 43 -6.96 10.68 3.15
CA GLY A 43 -8.09 10.14 2.39
C GLY A 43 -8.14 10.58 0.92
N GLY A 44 -7.06 11.14 0.38
CA GLY A 44 -6.97 11.64 -1.00
C GLY A 44 -7.48 13.08 -1.21
N TYR A 45 -7.88 13.78 -0.15
CA TYR A 45 -8.41 15.15 -0.26
C TYR A 45 -7.33 16.19 -0.56
N ILE A 46 -6.12 15.99 -0.03
CA ILE A 46 -4.99 16.90 -0.22
C ILE A 46 -3.67 16.13 -0.17
N GLY A 47 -2.69 16.54 -0.97
CA GLY A 47 -1.33 16.00 -0.92
C GLY A 47 -0.67 16.33 0.41
N HIS A 48 -0.33 15.30 1.19
CA HIS A 48 0.37 15.42 2.46
C HIS A 48 1.13 14.15 2.79
N ALA A 49 2.25 14.30 3.48
CA ALA A 49 3.04 13.19 3.98
C ALA A 49 3.60 13.53 5.37
N VAL A 50 3.90 12.51 6.16
CA VAL A 50 4.51 12.63 7.48
C VAL A 50 5.67 11.67 7.56
N THR A 51 6.74 12.12 8.19
CA THR A 51 7.84 11.27 8.66
C THR A 51 7.81 11.27 10.17
N VAL A 52 7.62 10.11 10.76
CA VAL A 52 7.65 9.88 12.20
C VAL A 52 8.99 9.23 12.55
N ALA A 53 9.70 9.78 13.50
CA ALA A 53 10.98 9.27 13.96
C ALA A 53 10.92 8.92 15.45
N ASN A 54 11.66 7.89 15.85
CA ASN A 54 11.80 7.56 17.26
C ASN A 54 12.81 8.49 17.97
N GLN A 55 12.91 8.38 19.30
CA GLN A 55 13.79 9.22 20.11
C GLN A 55 15.26 9.11 19.68
N LYS A 56 15.73 7.91 19.34
CA LYS A 56 17.13 7.68 18.90
C LYS A 56 17.50 8.53 17.67
N VAL A 57 16.55 8.64 16.69
CA VAL A 57 16.75 9.46 15.50
C VAL A 57 16.71 10.93 15.84
N TYR A 58 15.75 11.35 16.70
CA TYR A 58 15.63 12.73 17.16
C TYR A 58 16.89 13.19 17.88
N ASP A 59 17.43 12.38 18.81
CA ASP A 59 18.63 12.71 19.59
C ASP A 59 19.89 12.89 18.71
N GLY A 60 19.89 12.29 17.51
CA GLY A 60 20.96 12.49 16.54
C GLY A 60 21.07 13.89 15.98
N PHE A 61 19.98 14.68 16.08
CA PHE A 61 19.89 16.07 15.61
C PHE A 61 19.75 17.06 16.77
N TYR A 62 19.37 16.58 17.95
CA TYR A 62 19.15 17.42 19.13
C TYR A 62 20.47 17.69 19.86
N ASP A 63 21.14 18.78 19.47
CA ASP A 63 22.47 19.16 19.98
C ASP A 63 22.61 20.69 19.90
N ASP A 64 23.50 21.25 20.70
CA ASP A 64 23.88 22.67 20.65
C ASP A 64 24.84 22.99 19.47
N ASP A 65 25.40 21.93 18.86
CA ASP A 65 26.26 22.06 17.68
C ASP A 65 25.41 22.31 16.43
N PRO A 66 25.52 23.51 15.78
CA PRO A 66 24.72 23.83 14.61
C PRO A 66 24.97 22.91 13.41
N ASP A 67 26.11 22.24 13.34
CA ASP A 67 26.43 21.32 12.23
C ASP A 67 25.58 20.03 12.30
N LYS A 68 24.97 19.73 13.44
CA LYS A 68 24.04 18.61 13.62
C LYS A 68 22.59 18.95 13.31
N ALA A 69 22.27 20.21 13.06
CA ALA A 69 20.88 20.62 12.80
C ALA A 69 20.32 19.97 11.55
N LEU A 70 19.09 19.45 11.64
CA LEU A 70 18.35 18.96 10.47
C LEU A 70 17.94 20.16 9.59
N MET A 71 18.75 20.49 8.60
CA MET A 71 18.53 21.60 7.66
C MET A 71 17.52 21.24 6.57
N HIS A 72 16.36 20.66 6.96
CA HIS A 72 15.27 20.32 6.06
C HIS A 72 13.93 20.76 6.64
N GLY A 73 13.26 21.66 5.94
CA GLY A 73 11.94 22.15 6.33
C GLY A 73 11.27 22.86 5.15
N PRO A 74 10.35 22.18 4.42
CA PRO A 74 9.55 22.83 3.38
C PRO A 74 8.78 24.03 3.94
N THR A 75 8.69 25.11 3.18
CA THR A 75 8.02 26.37 3.60
C THR A 75 6.59 26.14 4.11
N PHE A 76 5.86 25.20 3.51
CA PHE A 76 4.48 24.87 3.88
C PHE A 76 4.37 23.63 4.76
N MET A 77 5.44 23.25 5.46
CA MET A 77 5.40 22.17 6.44
C MET A 77 4.39 22.50 7.55
N GLY A 78 3.64 21.49 8.01
CA GLY A 78 2.60 21.70 9.02
C GLY A 78 1.38 22.45 8.50
N ASN A 79 1.09 22.39 7.19
CA ASN A 79 -0.09 23.01 6.59
C ASN A 79 -1.36 22.63 7.36
N ALA A 80 -2.05 23.61 7.93
CA ALA A 80 -3.19 23.40 8.83
C ALA A 80 -4.37 22.69 8.15
N LEU A 81 -4.63 22.97 6.87
CA LEU A 81 -5.69 22.28 6.10
C LEU A 81 -5.34 20.80 5.89
N ALA A 82 -4.10 20.53 5.52
CA ALA A 82 -3.63 19.16 5.33
C ALA A 82 -3.62 18.36 6.63
N CYS A 83 -3.18 18.98 7.73
CA CYS A 83 -3.21 18.37 9.06
C CYS A 83 -4.65 18.09 9.51
N SER A 84 -5.59 19.00 9.27
CA SER A 84 -7.01 18.81 9.60
C SER A 84 -7.63 17.66 8.79
N ALA A 85 -7.32 17.57 7.49
CA ALA A 85 -7.74 16.46 6.65
C ALA A 85 -7.15 15.13 7.13
N ALA A 86 -5.87 15.11 7.50
CA ALA A 86 -5.20 13.92 8.02
C ALA A 86 -5.81 13.45 9.34
N LEU A 87 -6.04 14.35 10.29
CA LEU A 87 -6.68 14.03 11.56
C LEU A 87 -8.07 13.43 11.35
N LYS A 88 -8.88 14.03 10.47
CA LYS A 88 -10.22 13.50 10.18
C LYS A 88 -10.17 12.16 9.45
N SER A 89 -9.22 11.96 8.55
CA SER A 89 -9.01 10.67 7.88
C SER A 89 -8.64 9.57 8.87
N ILE A 90 -7.74 9.85 9.82
CA ILE A 90 -7.37 8.91 10.89
C ILE A 90 -8.57 8.59 11.77
N GLU A 91 -9.31 9.60 12.23
CA GLU A 91 -10.52 9.41 13.03
C GLU A 91 -11.53 8.49 12.32
N LEU A 92 -11.82 8.74 11.05
CA LEU A 92 -12.72 7.90 10.25
C LEU A 92 -12.19 6.47 10.09
N PHE A 93 -10.89 6.31 9.91
CA PHE A 93 -10.27 5.00 9.81
C PHE A 93 -10.38 4.22 11.13
N GLU A 94 -10.20 4.89 12.27
CA GLU A 94 -10.30 4.26 13.60
C GLU A 94 -11.75 3.88 13.95
N GLN A 95 -12.72 4.72 13.58
CA GLN A 95 -14.15 4.48 13.82
C GLN A 95 -14.74 3.44 12.85
N GLY A 96 -14.13 3.27 11.67
CA GLY A 96 -14.63 2.38 10.65
C GLY A 96 -14.12 0.95 10.80
N ASP A 97 -14.90 -0.01 10.30
CA ASP A 97 -14.54 -1.44 10.28
C ASP A 97 -13.71 -1.81 9.04
N TYR A 98 -12.71 -0.99 8.72
CA TYR A 98 -11.93 -1.17 7.49
C TYR A 98 -11.04 -2.42 7.53
N ILE A 99 -10.48 -2.77 8.68
CA ILE A 99 -9.61 -3.95 8.80
C ILE A 99 -10.40 -5.24 8.53
N SER A 100 -11.61 -5.38 9.05
CA SER A 100 -12.47 -6.54 8.76
C SER A 100 -12.85 -6.60 7.28
N ARG A 101 -13.16 -5.45 6.68
CA ARG A 101 -13.45 -5.37 5.22
C ARG A 101 -12.25 -5.82 4.38
N ILE A 102 -11.04 -5.38 4.74
CA ILE A 102 -9.82 -5.76 4.04
C ILE A 102 -9.55 -7.25 4.18
N ARG A 103 -9.76 -7.83 5.37
CA ARG A 103 -9.64 -9.28 5.59
C ARG A 103 -10.67 -10.06 4.76
N LYS A 104 -11.89 -9.53 4.61
CA LYS A 104 -12.89 -10.12 3.72
C LYS A 104 -12.44 -10.07 2.26
N ILE A 105 -11.91 -8.94 1.79
CA ILE A 105 -11.33 -8.80 0.45
C ILE A 105 -10.23 -9.84 0.23
N GLU A 106 -9.32 -10.01 1.18
CA GLU A 106 -8.26 -11.02 1.12
C GLU A 106 -8.83 -12.45 1.03
N ALA A 107 -9.80 -12.77 1.87
CA ALA A 107 -10.42 -14.09 1.91
C ALA A 107 -11.13 -14.43 0.57
N VAL A 108 -11.89 -13.48 0.01
CA VAL A 108 -12.52 -13.63 -1.30
C VAL A 108 -11.47 -13.79 -2.39
N THR A 109 -10.42 -12.97 -2.37
CA THR A 109 -9.34 -13.05 -3.37
C THR A 109 -8.64 -14.41 -3.32
N ARG A 110 -8.35 -14.93 -2.13
CA ARG A 110 -7.75 -16.27 -1.96
C ARG A 110 -8.67 -17.38 -2.45
N ARG A 111 -9.98 -17.28 -2.18
CA ARG A 111 -10.98 -18.24 -2.66
C ARG A 111 -11.04 -18.26 -4.19
N GLU A 112 -11.14 -17.08 -4.82
CA GLU A 112 -11.28 -16.95 -6.28
C GLU A 112 -10.02 -17.37 -7.06
N LEU A 113 -8.86 -17.26 -6.44
CA LEU A 113 -7.58 -17.65 -7.05
C LEU A 113 -7.07 -19.00 -6.55
N TYR A 114 -7.85 -19.71 -5.73
CA TYR A 114 -7.45 -21.03 -5.23
C TYR A 114 -7.22 -22.01 -6.41
N GLY A 115 -6.03 -22.62 -6.44
CA GLY A 115 -5.64 -23.55 -7.49
C GLY A 115 -5.41 -22.94 -8.88
N PHE A 116 -5.56 -21.62 -9.05
CA PHE A 116 -5.29 -20.98 -10.33
C PHE A 116 -3.78 -20.94 -10.59
N THR A 117 -3.38 -21.56 -11.71
CA THR A 117 -1.99 -21.60 -12.17
C THR A 117 -1.93 -21.38 -13.68
N ASP A 118 -0.83 -20.83 -14.14
CA ASP A 118 -0.51 -20.67 -15.57
C ASP A 118 1.01 -20.70 -15.73
N PRO A 119 1.58 -21.35 -16.74
CA PRO A 119 3.03 -21.48 -16.92
C PRO A 119 3.75 -20.13 -17.16
N ARG A 120 3.02 -19.09 -17.55
CA ARG A 120 3.54 -17.72 -17.72
C ARG A 120 3.66 -16.98 -16.38
N ILE A 121 2.94 -17.42 -15.34
CA ILE A 121 2.94 -16.82 -14.00
C ILE A 121 4.05 -17.46 -13.17
N LYS A 122 4.90 -16.61 -12.63
CA LYS A 122 5.97 -17.02 -11.71
C LYS A 122 5.43 -17.22 -10.29
N GLU A 123 4.60 -16.28 -9.83
CA GLU A 123 4.05 -16.28 -8.47
C GLU A 123 2.75 -15.46 -8.39
N ILE A 124 1.84 -15.89 -7.52
CA ILE A 124 0.66 -15.11 -7.12
C ILE A 124 0.80 -14.76 -5.65
N ARG A 125 0.83 -13.47 -5.34
CA ARG A 125 0.89 -12.94 -3.98
C ARG A 125 -0.41 -12.24 -3.62
N ILE A 126 -0.94 -12.55 -2.44
CA ILE A 126 -2.17 -11.94 -1.92
C ILE A 126 -1.86 -11.47 -0.49
N MET A 127 -2.12 -10.18 -0.22
CA MET A 127 -1.90 -9.58 1.09
C MET A 127 -2.92 -8.45 1.31
N GLY A 128 -3.82 -8.64 2.27
CA GLY A 128 -4.86 -7.67 2.58
C GLY A 128 -5.70 -7.29 1.35
N GLY A 129 -5.76 -5.99 1.04
CA GLY A 129 -6.47 -5.45 -0.13
C GLY A 129 -5.64 -5.40 -1.41
N CYS A 130 -4.62 -6.23 -1.54
CA CYS A 130 -3.72 -6.27 -2.68
C CYS A 130 -3.54 -7.69 -3.22
N VAL A 131 -3.59 -7.83 -4.53
CA VAL A 131 -3.25 -9.07 -5.25
C VAL A 131 -2.27 -8.75 -6.37
N CYS A 132 -1.29 -9.62 -6.57
CA CYS A 132 -0.27 -9.46 -7.61
C CYS A 132 0.04 -10.82 -8.24
N MET A 133 0.01 -10.87 -9.57
CA MET A 133 0.49 -11.98 -10.39
C MET A 133 1.80 -11.53 -11.06
N GLU A 134 2.92 -12.08 -10.63
CA GLU A 134 4.22 -11.86 -11.26
C GLU A 134 4.39 -12.80 -12.44
N VAL A 135 4.70 -12.26 -13.62
CA VAL A 135 4.99 -13.06 -14.80
C VAL A 135 6.49 -13.16 -15.05
N TYR A 136 6.91 -14.24 -15.73
CA TYR A 136 8.31 -14.41 -16.13
C TYR A 136 8.73 -13.39 -17.19
N ASP A 137 7.87 -13.12 -18.17
CA ASP A 137 8.12 -12.19 -19.27
C ASP A 137 7.06 -11.08 -19.28
N PRO A 138 7.44 -9.79 -19.08
CA PRO A 138 6.51 -8.66 -19.12
C PRO A 138 5.78 -8.52 -20.46
N ALA A 139 6.33 -9.06 -21.56
CA ALA A 139 5.66 -9.03 -22.87
C ALA A 139 4.31 -9.74 -22.85
N VAL A 140 4.12 -10.72 -21.95
CA VAL A 140 2.85 -11.42 -21.73
C VAL A 140 1.73 -10.47 -21.35
N LEU A 141 2.03 -9.35 -20.68
CA LEU A 141 1.05 -8.38 -20.19
C LEU A 141 0.72 -7.28 -21.20
N LYS A 142 1.34 -7.31 -22.38
CA LYS A 142 1.07 -6.31 -23.43
C LYS A 142 -0.38 -6.43 -23.93
N GLY A 143 -1.12 -5.31 -23.80
CA GLY A 143 -2.54 -5.25 -24.19
C GLY A 143 -3.53 -5.60 -23.08
N TYR A 144 -3.07 -6.02 -21.90
CA TYR A 144 -3.97 -6.34 -20.78
C TYR A 144 -4.87 -5.17 -20.39
N GLN A 145 -4.36 -3.94 -20.36
CA GLN A 145 -5.16 -2.77 -19.96
C GLN A 145 -6.40 -2.60 -20.82
N GLN A 146 -6.27 -2.71 -22.15
CA GLN A 146 -7.37 -2.62 -23.08
C GLN A 146 -8.35 -3.80 -22.88
N PHE A 147 -7.83 -5.00 -22.74
CA PHE A 147 -8.62 -6.20 -22.46
C PHE A 147 -9.44 -6.10 -21.16
N ALA A 148 -8.86 -5.54 -20.10
CA ALA A 148 -9.56 -5.33 -18.82
C ALA A 148 -10.64 -4.23 -18.99
N TYR A 149 -10.30 -3.15 -19.68
CA TYR A 149 -11.25 -2.05 -19.95
C TYR A 149 -12.50 -2.52 -20.68
N GLU A 150 -12.36 -3.38 -21.70
CA GLU A 150 -13.49 -3.98 -22.43
C GLU A 150 -14.39 -4.87 -21.55
N ARG A 151 -13.90 -5.24 -20.36
CA ARG A 151 -14.64 -6.02 -19.33
C ARG A 151 -15.11 -5.17 -18.16
N GLY A 152 -15.08 -3.83 -18.32
CA GLY A 152 -15.50 -2.89 -17.28
C GLY A 152 -14.52 -2.80 -16.09
N VAL A 153 -13.27 -3.22 -16.28
CA VAL A 153 -12.24 -3.20 -15.23
C VAL A 153 -11.12 -2.23 -15.62
N PHE A 154 -10.92 -1.22 -14.79
CA PHE A 154 -9.76 -0.33 -14.93
C PHE A 154 -8.57 -0.91 -14.14
N SER A 155 -7.69 -1.60 -14.83
CA SER A 155 -6.46 -2.16 -14.28
C SER A 155 -5.36 -2.10 -15.31
N ARG A 156 -4.14 -1.83 -14.84
CA ARG A 156 -2.95 -1.80 -15.70
C ARG A 156 -1.81 -2.58 -15.07
N PRO A 157 -1.02 -3.30 -15.85
CA PRO A 157 0.19 -3.93 -15.34
C PRO A 157 1.29 -2.89 -15.10
N PHE A 158 2.25 -3.26 -14.27
CA PHE A 158 3.48 -2.51 -14.06
C PHE A 158 4.67 -3.46 -14.15
N LEU A 159 5.58 -3.21 -15.09
CA LEU A 159 6.69 -4.11 -15.39
C LEU A 159 6.16 -5.55 -15.64
N ASN A 160 6.64 -6.52 -14.87
CA ASN A 160 6.22 -7.91 -14.92
C ASN A 160 5.11 -8.26 -13.90
N TYR A 161 4.41 -7.25 -13.38
CA TYR A 161 3.36 -7.41 -12.38
C TYR A 161 1.99 -7.05 -12.94
N LEU A 162 1.08 -8.01 -12.94
CA LEU A 162 -0.36 -7.76 -13.04
C LEU A 162 -0.93 -7.70 -11.64
N TYR A 163 -1.38 -6.53 -11.20
CA TYR A 163 -1.82 -6.33 -9.83
C TYR A 163 -3.13 -5.57 -9.75
N ALA A 164 -3.83 -5.74 -8.65
CA ALA A 164 -4.97 -4.92 -8.25
C ALA A 164 -4.83 -4.50 -6.78
N MET A 165 -5.09 -3.20 -6.53
CA MET A 165 -5.19 -2.59 -5.22
C MET A 165 -6.57 -1.95 -5.13
N VAL A 166 -7.54 -2.73 -4.68
CA VAL A 166 -8.95 -2.34 -4.72
C VAL A 166 -9.32 -1.36 -3.59
N PRO A 167 -10.35 -0.51 -3.77
CA PRO A 167 -10.89 0.29 -2.68
C PRO A 167 -11.52 -0.60 -1.61
N TYR A 168 -11.48 -0.16 -0.33
CA TYR A 168 -12.02 -0.95 0.80
C TYR A 168 -13.54 -1.09 0.81
N ILE A 169 -14.22 -0.28 0.01
CA ILE A 169 -15.68 -0.30 -0.16
C ILE A 169 -16.13 -1.15 -1.34
N ILE A 170 -15.21 -1.81 -2.04
CA ILE A 170 -15.55 -2.68 -3.18
C ILE A 170 -16.53 -3.77 -2.73
N THR A 171 -17.54 -4.04 -3.54
CA THR A 171 -18.44 -5.17 -3.30
C THR A 171 -17.77 -6.49 -3.66
N GLU A 172 -18.33 -7.60 -3.19
CA GLU A 172 -17.80 -8.93 -3.53
C GLU A 172 -17.93 -9.21 -5.03
N GLU A 173 -19.04 -8.80 -5.63
CA GLU A 173 -19.30 -8.96 -7.07
C GLU A 173 -18.28 -8.19 -7.92
N GLU A 174 -18.02 -6.94 -7.56
CA GLU A 174 -17.01 -6.12 -8.25
C GLU A 174 -15.60 -6.71 -8.09
N LEU A 175 -15.25 -7.19 -6.89
CA LEU A 175 -13.96 -7.85 -6.65
C LEU A 175 -13.83 -9.11 -7.51
N VAL A 176 -14.87 -9.95 -7.56
CA VAL A 176 -14.89 -11.16 -8.40
C VAL A 176 -14.74 -10.79 -9.87
N GLN A 177 -15.38 -9.71 -10.34
CA GLN A 177 -15.22 -9.22 -11.71
C GLN A 177 -13.76 -8.83 -12.02
N VAL A 178 -13.10 -8.11 -11.11
CA VAL A 178 -11.68 -7.76 -11.25
C VAL A 178 -10.82 -9.02 -11.36
N LEU A 179 -10.99 -9.97 -10.44
CA LEU A 179 -10.22 -11.21 -10.40
C LEU A 179 -10.49 -12.11 -11.62
N ALA A 180 -11.74 -12.18 -12.06
CA ALA A 180 -12.13 -12.90 -13.27
C ALA A 180 -11.46 -12.31 -14.52
N SER A 181 -11.37 -10.97 -14.62
CA SER A 181 -10.64 -10.31 -15.70
C SER A 181 -9.16 -10.68 -15.68
N MET A 182 -8.52 -10.70 -14.51
CA MET A 182 -7.13 -11.10 -14.36
C MET A 182 -6.89 -12.55 -14.78
N LYS A 183 -7.73 -13.48 -14.34
CA LYS A 183 -7.65 -14.91 -14.74
C LYS A 183 -7.88 -15.10 -16.24
N ALA A 184 -8.92 -14.46 -16.79
CA ALA A 184 -9.30 -14.60 -18.19
C ALA A 184 -8.20 -14.17 -19.16
N TRP A 185 -7.31 -13.27 -18.73
CA TRP A 185 -6.15 -12.88 -19.52
C TRP A 185 -5.22 -14.06 -19.80
N PHE A 186 -5.04 -14.95 -18.86
CA PHE A 186 -4.19 -16.14 -18.99
C PHE A 186 -4.92 -17.35 -19.58
N CYS A 187 -6.24 -17.30 -19.74
CA CYS A 187 -7.03 -18.37 -20.35
C CYS A 187 -7.27 -18.20 -21.86
N ARG A 188 -6.55 -17.26 -22.50
CA ARG A 188 -6.63 -17.00 -23.95
C ARG A 188 -5.65 -17.86 -24.71
#